data_c760af37460bdbecc1bd745761d649ba
#
_entry.id   c760af37460bdbecc1bd745761d649ba
#
_cell.length_a   1.000
_cell.length_b   1.000
_cell.length_c   1.000
_cell.angle_alpha   90.00
_cell.angle_beta   90.00
_cell.angle_gamma   90.00
#
_symmetry.space_group_name_H-M   'P 1'
#
loop_
_entity.id
_entity.type
_entity.pdbx_description
1 polymer ?
#
loop_
_entity_poly.entity_id
_entity_poly.type
_entity_poly.pdbx_seq_one_letter_code
_entity_poly.pdbx_strand_id
1 'polypeptide(L)'
;MEHVTNIAYPHFAINGNLSYEYLFTHELSHMWFGNMVTCADAGDMWLNEGWATFCQYFYKHDLYSSETYRQEMNENHYDILKNAHITDGSYLSLDEVPTEYTYGTTVYDKGATVVHSLMNYLGAEVFFDAIKAYLQAFAYAPASSEDMRDFLTNYTGRDMTGFFGTWVFTPGTPHYSIDSAQVTTVGDEFEVQLFLRKKHKGVDYIGGSHQFEIGFMNANWDIITDTVQFDGLHGHSTKMLPFEPILVLADPFDRTADATTDESFTLDQTGEYSFPKAGFRLYADQLTDSAWFRLTHHWVKPDSLKIPVNGLRLSPYRHWEVSGINLAEQDLRGRFFYSDGASLDGSLFESTNDSVVILYRQNPADEWQAIPQYREGLWNIGYVYVEELLPGQYTLAVWDTQIVGLSENPVSKPQPEIKAFPNPTQGKITFRWEQKFSGSLIFTDQNGKISLVIPLENTNQIEVDSSRWEKGLYLIEQKNPKGQAVAWTKIVVL
;
A
#
# COMPACT_ATOMS: atom_id res chain seq x y z
N MET A 1 -33.83 -12.39 3.91
CA MET A 1 -35.10 -11.87 3.29
C MET A 1 -35.81 -11.03 4.33
N GLU A 2 -35.85 -9.77 4.09
CA GLU A 2 -36.16 -8.65 4.99
C GLU A 2 -37.65 -8.23 4.97
N HIS A 3 -38.56 -9.18 4.91
CA HIS A 3 -39.98 -8.84 4.90
C HIS A 3 -40.40 -8.04 6.11
N VAL A 4 -41.19 -7.00 5.93
CA VAL A 4 -41.76 -6.18 7.00
C VAL A 4 -42.43 -7.08 8.04
N THR A 5 -42.03 -6.97 9.31
CA THR A 5 -42.58 -7.77 10.43
C THR A 5 -42.28 -9.28 10.41
N ASN A 6 -41.58 -9.82 9.40
CA ASN A 6 -41.27 -11.24 9.31
C ASN A 6 -39.99 -11.52 8.55
N ILE A 7 -38.85 -11.40 9.19
CA ILE A 7 -37.55 -11.70 8.59
C ILE A 7 -37.39 -13.22 8.45
N ALA A 8 -37.13 -13.70 7.22
CA ALA A 8 -36.93 -15.11 6.95
C ALA A 8 -35.42 -15.43 6.90
N TYR A 9 -34.92 -16.13 7.92
CA TYR A 9 -33.54 -16.60 7.99
C TYR A 9 -33.40 -18.01 7.44
N PRO A 10 -32.28 -18.36 6.78
CA PRO A 10 -32.00 -19.72 6.37
C PRO A 10 -31.77 -20.61 7.61
N HIS A 11 -32.22 -21.87 7.50
CA HIS A 11 -32.22 -22.83 8.63
C HIS A 11 -30.80 -22.98 9.25
N PHE A 12 -29.74 -22.92 8.48
CA PHE A 12 -28.38 -23.07 8.98
C PHE A 12 -27.95 -21.92 9.91
N ALA A 13 -28.57 -20.74 9.79
CA ALA A 13 -28.27 -19.59 10.65
C ALA A 13 -28.85 -19.77 12.06
N ILE A 14 -29.84 -20.67 12.26
CA ILE A 14 -30.46 -20.95 13.55
C ILE A 14 -29.71 -22.12 14.20
N ASN A 15 -28.47 -21.89 14.62
CA ASN A 15 -27.57 -22.94 15.13
C ASN A 15 -27.33 -22.88 16.65
N GLY A 16 -27.97 -21.94 17.35
CA GLY A 16 -27.86 -21.80 18.80
C GLY A 16 -26.59 -21.08 19.30
N ASN A 17 -25.85 -20.43 18.41
CA ASN A 17 -24.69 -19.58 18.74
C ASN A 17 -24.71 -18.30 17.89
N LEU A 18 -23.69 -17.41 18.10
CA LEU A 18 -23.63 -16.09 17.47
C LEU A 18 -22.87 -16.08 16.11
N SER A 19 -22.57 -17.25 15.51
CA SER A 19 -21.81 -17.31 14.25
C SER A 19 -22.44 -16.55 13.09
N TYR A 20 -23.76 -16.35 13.13
CA TYR A 20 -24.51 -15.65 12.11
C TYR A 20 -25.18 -14.36 12.61
N GLU A 21 -24.70 -13.80 13.72
CA GLU A 21 -25.27 -12.54 14.26
C GLU A 21 -25.22 -11.39 13.25
N TYR A 22 -24.18 -11.35 12.41
CA TYR A 22 -24.04 -10.38 11.32
C TYR A 22 -25.24 -10.44 10.37
N LEU A 23 -25.70 -11.65 10.01
CA LEU A 23 -26.87 -11.83 9.13
C LEU A 23 -28.15 -11.34 9.82
N PHE A 24 -28.30 -11.61 11.12
CA PHE A 24 -29.47 -11.11 11.87
C PHE A 24 -29.49 -9.59 11.90
N THR A 25 -28.35 -8.95 12.07
CA THR A 25 -28.24 -7.50 12.10
C THR A 25 -28.48 -6.88 10.72
N HIS A 26 -27.95 -7.51 9.66
CA HIS A 26 -28.16 -7.10 8.28
C HIS A 26 -29.67 -7.07 7.94
N GLU A 27 -30.34 -8.20 8.07
CA GLU A 27 -31.77 -8.33 7.77
C GLU A 27 -32.65 -7.43 8.66
N LEU A 28 -32.25 -7.21 9.91
CA LEU A 28 -32.98 -6.28 10.78
C LEU A 28 -32.82 -4.83 10.30
N SER A 29 -31.65 -4.46 9.79
CA SER A 29 -31.35 -3.12 9.32
C SER A 29 -32.19 -2.70 8.11
N HIS A 30 -32.63 -3.67 7.33
CA HIS A 30 -33.55 -3.45 6.24
C HIS A 30 -34.91 -2.90 6.69
N MET A 31 -35.27 -2.98 7.98
CA MET A 31 -36.48 -2.31 8.47
C MET A 31 -36.44 -0.80 8.23
N TRP A 32 -35.25 -0.22 8.20
CA TRP A 32 -35.02 1.20 7.90
C TRP A 32 -34.60 1.40 6.45
N PHE A 33 -33.55 0.67 5.99
CA PHE A 33 -32.96 0.78 4.66
C PHE A 33 -33.46 -0.36 3.76
N GLY A 34 -34.52 -0.10 3.02
CA GLY A 34 -35.25 -1.07 2.19
C GLY A 34 -36.75 -1.06 2.47
N ASN A 35 -37.19 -1.19 3.72
CA ASN A 35 -38.62 -1.24 4.06
C ASN A 35 -39.21 0.13 4.38
N MET A 36 -38.53 0.96 5.17
CA MET A 36 -39.02 2.32 5.51
C MET A 36 -38.67 3.31 4.38
N VAL A 37 -37.44 3.28 3.87
CA VAL A 37 -36.99 4.01 2.70
C VAL A 37 -36.36 2.99 1.75
N THR A 38 -36.83 2.93 0.51
CA THR A 38 -36.28 2.01 -0.49
C THR A 38 -35.59 2.78 -1.62
N CYS A 39 -34.64 2.16 -2.32
CA CYS A 39 -34.03 2.74 -3.50
C CYS A 39 -35.05 3.06 -4.59
N ALA A 40 -34.82 4.12 -5.37
CA ALA A 40 -35.71 4.56 -6.44
C ALA A 40 -35.73 3.56 -7.59
N ASP A 41 -34.62 2.96 -7.91
CA ASP A 41 -34.48 1.88 -8.87
C ASP A 41 -33.37 0.89 -8.47
N ALA A 42 -33.17 -0.15 -9.29
CA ALA A 42 -32.17 -1.18 -9.01
C ALA A 42 -30.73 -0.68 -9.10
N GLY A 43 -30.49 0.42 -9.81
CA GLY A 43 -29.18 1.04 -9.91
C GLY A 43 -28.71 1.69 -8.61
N ASP A 44 -29.66 2.07 -7.74
CA ASP A 44 -29.43 2.66 -6.43
C ASP A 44 -29.40 1.64 -5.28
N MET A 45 -29.32 0.35 -5.55
CA MET A 45 -29.49 -0.73 -4.56
C MET A 45 -28.55 -0.60 -3.34
N TRP A 46 -27.45 0.10 -3.44
CA TRP A 46 -26.56 0.38 -2.29
C TRP A 46 -27.26 1.14 -1.15
N LEU A 47 -28.32 1.90 -1.48
CA LEU A 47 -29.16 2.58 -0.48
C LEU A 47 -29.94 1.59 0.41
N ASN A 48 -30.15 0.38 -0.05
CA ASN A 48 -30.71 -0.71 0.73
C ASN A 48 -29.56 -1.57 1.31
N GLU A 49 -28.83 -2.27 0.45
CA GLU A 49 -27.90 -3.32 0.83
C GLU A 49 -26.58 -2.77 1.43
N GLY A 50 -26.04 -1.70 0.87
CA GLY A 50 -24.83 -1.06 1.40
C GLY A 50 -25.05 -0.49 2.80
N TRP A 51 -26.22 0.12 3.06
CA TRP A 51 -26.59 0.59 4.38
C TRP A 51 -26.86 -0.56 5.36
N ALA A 52 -27.52 -1.62 4.95
CA ALA A 52 -27.72 -2.79 5.80
C ALA A 52 -26.38 -3.46 6.15
N THR A 53 -25.46 -3.54 5.20
CA THR A 53 -24.10 -4.06 5.41
C THR A 53 -23.28 -3.14 6.32
N PHE A 54 -23.40 -1.83 6.18
CA PHE A 54 -22.79 -0.90 7.17
C PHE A 54 -23.30 -1.18 8.59
N CYS A 55 -24.61 -1.30 8.76
CA CYS A 55 -25.20 -1.62 10.06
C CYS A 55 -24.76 -3.00 10.58
N GLN A 56 -24.58 -3.98 9.68
CA GLN A 56 -24.02 -5.30 9.98
C GLN A 56 -22.62 -5.24 10.63
N TYR A 57 -21.81 -4.26 10.28
CA TYR A 57 -20.51 -4.01 10.92
C TYR A 57 -20.64 -3.07 12.12
N PHE A 58 -21.43 -2.00 11.99
CA PHE A 58 -21.48 -0.93 12.97
C PHE A 58 -22.07 -1.36 14.31
N TYR A 59 -22.99 -2.36 14.37
CA TYR A 59 -23.51 -2.85 15.64
C TYR A 59 -22.43 -3.38 16.58
N LYS A 60 -21.29 -3.80 16.00
CA LYS A 60 -20.15 -4.28 16.80
C LYS A 60 -19.45 -3.18 17.57
N HIS A 61 -19.55 -1.93 17.11
CA HIS A 61 -19.04 -0.77 17.82
C HIS A 61 -19.64 -0.70 19.25
N ASP A 62 -20.94 -0.91 19.38
CA ASP A 62 -21.65 -0.76 20.63
C ASP A 62 -21.71 -2.06 21.45
N LEU A 63 -21.85 -3.21 20.79
CA LEU A 63 -21.99 -4.50 21.50
C LEU A 63 -20.65 -5.14 21.85
N TYR A 64 -19.57 -4.83 21.14
CA TYR A 64 -18.23 -5.35 21.39
C TYR A 64 -17.25 -4.21 21.70
N SER A 65 -16.70 -3.57 20.65
CA SER A 65 -15.81 -2.41 20.80
C SER A 65 -15.65 -1.66 19.49
N SER A 66 -15.26 -0.39 19.57
CA SER A 66 -14.85 0.40 18.39
C SER A 66 -13.69 -0.24 17.61
N GLU A 67 -12.78 -0.92 18.32
CA GLU A 67 -11.66 -1.64 17.70
C GLU A 67 -12.16 -2.84 16.88
N THR A 68 -13.12 -3.64 17.40
CA THR A 68 -13.70 -4.76 16.64
C THR A 68 -14.41 -4.28 15.38
N TYR A 69 -15.19 -3.20 15.50
CA TYR A 69 -15.81 -2.57 14.33
C TYR A 69 -14.78 -2.14 13.28
N ARG A 70 -13.72 -1.44 13.72
CA ARG A 70 -12.66 -0.96 12.83
C ARG A 70 -11.96 -2.12 12.12
N GLN A 71 -11.60 -3.18 12.84
CA GLN A 71 -10.94 -4.36 12.26
C GLN A 71 -11.80 -5.01 11.19
N GLU A 72 -13.10 -5.21 11.41
CA GLU A 72 -13.98 -5.81 10.41
C GLU A 72 -14.24 -4.90 9.22
N MET A 73 -14.36 -3.59 9.44
CA MET A 73 -14.46 -2.63 8.34
C MET A 73 -13.18 -2.64 7.48
N ASN A 74 -12.00 -2.74 8.09
CA ASN A 74 -10.73 -2.84 7.37
C ASN A 74 -10.56 -4.16 6.61
N GLU A 75 -11.11 -5.29 7.12
CA GLU A 75 -11.14 -6.55 6.37
C GLU A 75 -12.03 -6.41 5.12
N ASN A 76 -13.23 -5.87 5.31
CA ASN A 76 -14.13 -5.60 4.20
C ASN A 76 -13.50 -4.67 3.16
N HIS A 77 -12.90 -3.58 3.61
CA HIS A 77 -12.24 -2.61 2.74
C HIS A 77 -11.08 -3.23 1.94
N TYR A 78 -10.25 -4.05 2.57
CA TYR A 78 -9.19 -4.78 1.88
C TYR A 78 -9.75 -5.68 0.77
N ASP A 79 -10.84 -6.42 1.04
CA ASP A 79 -11.45 -7.30 0.04
C ASP A 79 -12.00 -6.51 -1.15
N ILE A 80 -12.58 -5.35 -0.92
CA ILE A 80 -13.04 -4.45 -1.99
C ILE A 80 -11.87 -4.00 -2.86
N LEU A 81 -10.82 -3.47 -2.25
CA LEU A 81 -9.66 -2.96 -3.00
C LEU A 81 -8.99 -4.05 -3.84
N LYS A 82 -9.00 -5.28 -3.36
CA LYS A 82 -8.37 -6.41 -4.01
C LYS A 82 -9.26 -7.10 -5.05
N ASN A 83 -10.55 -7.29 -4.75
CA ASN A 83 -11.38 -8.28 -5.44
C ASN A 83 -12.64 -7.71 -6.11
N ALA A 84 -13.21 -6.58 -5.66
CA ALA A 84 -14.52 -6.12 -6.15
C ALA A 84 -14.58 -5.97 -7.68
N HIS A 85 -13.56 -5.35 -8.29
CA HIS A 85 -13.49 -5.17 -9.75
C HIS A 85 -13.36 -6.48 -10.54
N ILE A 86 -12.95 -7.57 -9.89
CA ILE A 86 -12.87 -8.91 -10.50
C ILE A 86 -14.21 -9.61 -10.35
N THR A 87 -14.79 -9.57 -9.14
CA THR A 87 -16.08 -10.21 -8.85
C THR A 87 -17.20 -9.57 -9.66
N ASP A 88 -17.22 -8.25 -9.76
CA ASP A 88 -18.23 -7.48 -10.48
C ASP A 88 -17.81 -7.16 -11.94
N GLY A 89 -16.74 -7.81 -12.44
CA GLY A 89 -16.27 -7.72 -13.82
C GLY A 89 -15.60 -6.40 -14.23
N SER A 90 -15.76 -5.33 -13.45
CA SER A 90 -15.12 -4.03 -13.66
C SER A 90 -15.18 -3.18 -12.40
N TYR A 91 -14.53 -2.02 -12.42
CA TYR A 91 -14.76 -0.99 -11.41
C TYR A 91 -16.13 -0.35 -11.64
N LEU A 92 -17.03 -0.46 -10.67
CA LEU A 92 -18.37 0.10 -10.72
C LEU A 92 -18.52 1.31 -9.79
N SER A 93 -19.40 2.25 -10.18
CA SER A 93 -20.00 3.27 -9.29
C SER A 93 -21.03 2.60 -8.38
N LEU A 94 -21.46 3.29 -7.32
CA LEU A 94 -22.60 2.84 -6.49
C LEU A 94 -23.94 3.25 -7.11
N ASP A 95 -23.92 4.24 -7.97
CA ASP A 95 -25.04 4.74 -8.73
C ASP A 95 -25.07 4.11 -10.11
N GLU A 96 -26.28 3.89 -10.66
CA GLU A 96 -26.49 3.29 -11.99
C GLU A 96 -25.80 1.91 -12.15
N VAL A 97 -25.79 1.09 -11.09
CA VAL A 97 -25.18 -0.25 -11.14
C VAL A 97 -25.90 -1.11 -12.17
N PRO A 98 -25.19 -1.80 -13.10
CA PRO A 98 -25.79 -2.71 -14.05
C PRO A 98 -26.60 -3.81 -13.36
N THR A 99 -27.72 -4.21 -13.95
CA THR A 99 -28.69 -5.16 -13.36
C THR A 99 -28.05 -6.48 -12.90
N GLU A 100 -27.05 -6.98 -13.64
CA GLU A 100 -26.34 -8.22 -13.30
C GLU A 100 -25.50 -8.10 -12.03
N TYR A 101 -25.15 -6.88 -11.58
CA TYR A 101 -24.35 -6.61 -10.39
C TYR A 101 -25.12 -5.91 -9.26
N THR A 102 -26.44 -5.81 -9.37
CA THR A 102 -27.32 -5.22 -8.33
C THR A 102 -27.10 -5.86 -6.94
N TYR A 103 -26.69 -7.12 -6.91
CA TYR A 103 -26.35 -7.87 -5.69
C TYR A 103 -24.86 -8.24 -5.66
N GLY A 104 -24.00 -7.39 -6.21
CA GLY A 104 -22.56 -7.58 -6.28
C GLY A 104 -21.80 -6.97 -5.09
N THR A 105 -20.50 -7.27 -5.02
CA THR A 105 -19.58 -6.78 -3.98
C THR A 105 -19.56 -5.25 -3.90
N THR A 106 -19.66 -4.56 -5.04
CA THR A 106 -19.71 -3.09 -5.05
C THR A 106 -20.93 -2.57 -4.29
N VAL A 107 -22.10 -3.13 -4.49
CA VAL A 107 -23.35 -2.66 -3.86
C VAL A 107 -23.34 -2.86 -2.35
N TYR A 108 -22.95 -4.04 -1.87
CA TYR A 108 -22.92 -4.41 -0.46
C TYR A 108 -21.71 -3.82 0.24
N ASP A 109 -20.55 -4.28 -0.14
CA ASP A 109 -19.32 -4.08 0.63
C ASP A 109 -18.73 -2.68 0.40
N LYS A 110 -18.60 -2.23 -0.86
CA LYS A 110 -18.20 -0.84 -1.14
C LYS A 110 -19.25 0.14 -0.64
N GLY A 111 -20.57 -0.18 -0.79
CA GLY A 111 -21.63 0.63 -0.22
C GLY A 111 -21.42 0.86 1.28
N ALA A 112 -21.14 -0.19 2.06
CA ALA A 112 -20.88 -0.10 3.49
C ALA A 112 -19.66 0.77 3.81
N THR A 113 -18.53 0.64 3.05
CA THR A 113 -17.33 1.46 3.28
C THR A 113 -17.54 2.93 2.92
N VAL A 114 -18.39 3.22 1.93
CA VAL A 114 -18.78 4.60 1.60
C VAL A 114 -19.63 5.21 2.71
N VAL A 115 -20.56 4.46 3.30
CA VAL A 115 -21.33 4.93 4.48
C VAL A 115 -20.40 5.16 5.68
N HIS A 116 -19.41 4.29 5.92
CA HIS A 116 -18.36 4.50 6.93
C HIS A 116 -17.60 5.80 6.69
N SER A 117 -17.15 6.04 5.46
CA SER A 117 -16.47 7.29 5.10
C SER A 117 -17.38 8.51 5.25
N LEU A 118 -18.68 8.39 4.91
CA LEU A 118 -19.68 9.45 5.09
C LEU A 118 -19.88 9.81 6.57
N MET A 119 -19.94 8.79 7.44
CA MET A 119 -20.04 9.01 8.90
C MET A 119 -18.85 9.82 9.42
N ASN A 120 -17.64 9.47 9.00
CA ASN A 120 -16.44 10.18 9.43
C ASN A 120 -16.29 11.57 8.76
N TYR A 121 -16.74 11.71 7.51
CA TYR A 121 -16.77 12.98 6.80
C TYR A 121 -17.68 14.03 7.47
N LEU A 122 -18.86 13.60 7.94
CA LEU A 122 -19.81 14.47 8.63
C LEU A 122 -19.52 14.63 10.12
N GLY A 123 -18.84 13.65 10.74
CA GLY A 123 -18.75 13.44 12.18
C GLY A 123 -19.98 12.69 12.70
N ALA A 124 -19.77 11.78 13.64
CA ALA A 124 -20.79 10.83 14.06
C ALA A 124 -22.11 11.49 14.56
N GLU A 125 -22.05 12.57 15.34
CA GLU A 125 -23.22 13.27 15.84
C GLU A 125 -24.09 13.79 14.70
N VAL A 126 -23.49 14.57 13.79
CA VAL A 126 -24.20 15.15 12.63
C VAL A 126 -24.71 14.05 11.71
N PHE A 127 -23.92 13.01 11.50
CA PHE A 127 -24.30 11.87 10.66
C PHE A 127 -25.57 11.18 11.16
N PHE A 128 -25.61 10.75 12.43
CA PHE A 128 -26.78 10.04 12.95
C PHE A 128 -28.04 10.91 13.00
N ASP A 129 -27.90 12.19 13.34
CA ASP A 129 -29.02 13.13 13.29
C ASP A 129 -29.55 13.32 11.86
N ALA A 130 -28.66 13.49 10.90
CA ALA A 130 -29.03 13.65 9.48
C ALA A 130 -29.70 12.38 8.92
N ILE A 131 -29.16 11.18 9.22
CA ILE A 131 -29.75 9.92 8.75
C ILE A 131 -31.10 9.65 9.38
N LYS A 132 -31.28 9.94 10.67
CA LYS A 132 -32.61 9.86 11.30
C LYS A 132 -33.62 10.79 10.64
N ALA A 133 -33.22 12.01 10.32
CA ALA A 133 -34.06 12.97 9.62
C ALA A 133 -34.36 12.53 8.19
N TYR A 134 -33.38 11.97 7.47
CA TYR A 134 -33.54 11.40 6.13
C TYR A 134 -34.59 10.27 6.12
N LEU A 135 -34.50 9.30 7.02
CA LEU A 135 -35.46 8.21 7.15
C LEU A 135 -36.88 8.72 7.44
N GLN A 136 -37.02 9.80 8.18
CA GLN A 136 -38.32 10.44 8.43
C GLN A 136 -38.87 11.17 7.19
N ALA A 137 -37.99 11.88 6.47
CA ALA A 137 -38.39 12.67 5.31
C ALA A 137 -38.84 11.79 4.12
N PHE A 138 -38.18 10.66 3.93
CA PHE A 138 -38.48 9.71 2.86
C PHE A 138 -39.29 8.48 3.34
N ALA A 139 -39.90 8.54 4.55
CA ALA A 139 -40.62 7.41 5.10
C ALA A 139 -41.72 6.92 4.14
N TYR A 140 -41.65 5.64 3.75
CA TYR A 140 -42.54 4.95 2.84
C TYR A 140 -42.53 5.50 1.40
N ALA A 141 -41.41 6.11 1.01
CA ALA A 141 -41.17 6.60 -0.36
C ALA A 141 -39.84 6.04 -0.90
N PRO A 142 -39.66 5.99 -2.22
CA PRO A 142 -38.38 5.71 -2.83
C PRO A 142 -37.46 6.94 -2.75
N ALA A 143 -36.13 6.70 -2.74
CA ALA A 143 -35.11 7.71 -2.83
C ALA A 143 -33.97 7.28 -3.75
N SER A 144 -33.41 8.19 -4.51
CA SER A 144 -32.21 7.98 -5.33
C SER A 144 -30.95 8.42 -4.59
N SER A 145 -29.78 8.13 -5.17
CA SER A 145 -28.48 8.62 -4.70
C SER A 145 -28.43 10.15 -4.67
N GLU A 146 -29.03 10.82 -5.68
CA GLU A 146 -29.16 12.27 -5.73
C GLU A 146 -30.06 12.83 -4.63
N ASP A 147 -31.18 12.17 -4.36
CA ASP A 147 -32.11 12.57 -3.30
C ASP A 147 -31.38 12.55 -1.94
N MET A 148 -30.58 11.50 -1.66
CA MET A 148 -29.78 11.43 -0.44
C MET A 148 -28.73 12.56 -0.40
N ARG A 149 -27.98 12.79 -1.48
CA ARG A 149 -27.01 13.90 -1.58
C ARG A 149 -27.66 15.25 -1.27
N ASP A 150 -28.77 15.53 -1.94
CA ASP A 150 -29.46 16.83 -1.84
C ASP A 150 -30.08 17.03 -0.46
N PHE A 151 -30.66 15.95 0.11
CA PHE A 151 -31.15 15.98 1.48
C PHE A 151 -30.03 16.28 2.48
N LEU A 152 -28.91 15.55 2.41
CA LEU A 152 -27.77 15.74 3.31
C LEU A 152 -27.17 17.14 3.16
N THR A 153 -27.07 17.65 1.93
CA THR A 153 -26.61 19.03 1.67
C THR A 153 -27.52 20.05 2.38
N ASN A 154 -28.84 19.91 2.20
CA ASN A 154 -29.80 20.84 2.80
C ASN A 154 -29.86 20.73 4.33
N TYR A 155 -29.80 19.52 4.87
CA TYR A 155 -29.91 19.28 6.30
C TYR A 155 -28.67 19.73 7.07
N THR A 156 -27.48 19.38 6.57
CA THR A 156 -26.21 19.67 7.26
C THR A 156 -25.65 21.06 6.93
N GLY A 157 -26.14 21.72 5.87
CA GLY A 157 -25.58 22.95 5.34
C GLY A 157 -24.20 22.80 4.68
N ARG A 158 -23.73 21.54 4.51
CA ARG A 158 -22.47 21.19 3.86
C ARG A 158 -22.74 20.68 2.46
N ASP A 159 -22.10 21.24 1.44
CA ASP A 159 -22.23 20.77 0.07
C ASP A 159 -21.68 19.34 -0.06
N MET A 160 -22.55 18.37 -0.32
CA MET A 160 -22.20 16.96 -0.48
C MET A 160 -21.88 16.58 -1.93
N THR A 161 -21.93 17.50 -2.87
CA THR A 161 -21.67 17.24 -4.29
C THR A 161 -20.28 16.62 -4.51
N GLY A 162 -19.26 17.14 -3.83
CA GLY A 162 -17.88 16.61 -3.93
C GLY A 162 -17.74 15.19 -3.39
N PHE A 163 -18.35 14.91 -2.24
CA PHE A 163 -18.35 13.57 -1.64
C PHE A 163 -19.05 12.55 -2.53
N PHE A 164 -20.33 12.82 -2.91
CA PHE A 164 -21.09 11.89 -3.75
C PHE A 164 -20.45 11.73 -5.14
N GLY A 165 -19.95 12.82 -5.73
CA GLY A 165 -19.22 12.79 -7.00
C GLY A 165 -18.03 11.83 -6.98
N THR A 166 -17.30 11.80 -5.86
CA THR A 166 -16.09 10.98 -5.71
C THR A 166 -16.39 9.54 -5.31
N TRP A 167 -17.31 9.34 -4.36
CA TRP A 167 -17.52 8.05 -3.70
C TRP A 167 -18.67 7.23 -4.28
N VAL A 168 -19.72 7.91 -4.76
CA VAL A 168 -20.97 7.28 -5.22
C VAL A 168 -21.04 7.24 -6.75
N PHE A 169 -20.87 8.39 -7.42
CA PHE A 169 -21.07 8.52 -8.86
C PHE A 169 -19.85 8.15 -9.71
N THR A 170 -18.68 7.99 -9.10
CA THR A 170 -17.45 7.63 -9.82
C THR A 170 -17.08 6.16 -9.57
N PRO A 171 -16.81 5.36 -10.62
CA PRO A 171 -16.30 4.01 -10.47
C PRO A 171 -14.95 3.95 -9.76
N GLY A 172 -14.70 2.89 -8.99
CA GLY A 172 -13.42 2.69 -8.30
C GLY A 172 -13.36 3.37 -6.93
N THR A 173 -12.16 3.73 -6.46
CA THR A 173 -11.94 4.21 -5.10
C THR A 173 -10.94 5.38 -5.11
N PRO A 174 -11.22 6.52 -4.46
CA PRO A 174 -10.24 7.60 -4.32
C PRO A 174 -9.04 7.14 -3.49
N HIS A 175 -7.93 7.81 -3.65
CA HIS A 175 -6.69 7.61 -2.90
C HIS A 175 -6.14 8.97 -2.50
N TYR A 176 -5.76 9.10 -1.25
CA TYR A 176 -5.18 10.31 -0.69
C TYR A 176 -3.77 10.05 -0.17
N SER A 177 -2.87 10.99 -0.40
CA SER A 177 -1.48 10.91 0.09
C SER A 177 -0.94 12.29 0.44
N ILE A 178 0.12 12.28 1.25
CA ILE A 178 0.92 13.46 1.59
C ILE A 178 2.20 13.38 0.77
N ASP A 179 2.38 14.31 -0.15
CA ASP A 179 3.60 14.35 -0.97
C ASP A 179 4.79 14.89 -0.17
N SER A 180 4.54 15.87 0.70
CA SER A 180 5.53 16.39 1.63
C SER A 180 4.89 17.24 2.73
N ALA A 181 5.60 17.38 3.84
CA ALA A 181 5.31 18.32 4.93
C ALA A 181 6.54 19.19 5.20
N GLN A 182 6.33 20.49 5.37
CA GLN A 182 7.39 21.42 5.74
C GLN A 182 7.05 22.03 7.08
N VAL A 183 7.96 21.90 8.05
CA VAL A 183 7.77 22.40 9.41
C VAL A 183 8.62 23.66 9.62
N THR A 184 8.00 24.71 10.16
CA THR A 184 8.68 25.97 10.49
C THR A 184 8.29 26.40 11.89
N THR A 185 9.27 26.72 12.73
CA THR A 185 9.03 27.23 14.09
C THR A 185 8.50 28.66 14.03
N VAL A 186 7.38 28.92 14.69
CA VAL A 186 6.72 30.23 14.77
C VAL A 186 6.42 30.57 16.23
N GLY A 187 7.33 31.26 16.90
CA GLY A 187 7.23 31.52 18.34
C GLY A 187 7.38 30.23 19.14
N ASP A 188 6.36 29.89 19.92
CA ASP A 188 6.30 28.64 20.71
C ASP A 188 5.50 27.53 20.01
N GLU A 189 5.06 27.75 18.76
CA GLU A 189 4.29 26.82 17.95
C GLU A 189 5.04 26.41 16.67
N PHE A 190 4.50 25.44 15.96
CA PHE A 190 5.06 24.92 14.71
C PHE A 190 4.02 25.02 13.59
N GLU A 191 4.37 25.80 12.57
CA GLU A 191 3.60 25.82 11.32
C GLU A 191 3.99 24.63 10.45
N VAL A 192 3.00 23.84 10.04
CA VAL A 192 3.18 22.68 9.15
C VAL A 192 2.45 22.95 7.84
N GLN A 193 3.21 23.12 6.77
CA GLN A 193 2.70 23.25 5.41
C GLN A 193 2.65 21.87 4.76
N LEU A 194 1.46 21.45 4.34
CA LEU A 194 1.17 20.14 3.78
C LEU A 194 0.92 20.26 2.28
N PHE A 195 1.58 19.39 1.52
CA PHE A 195 1.33 19.20 0.10
C PHE A 195 0.64 17.84 -0.09
N LEU A 196 -0.59 17.89 -0.58
CA LEU A 196 -1.51 16.77 -0.63
C LEU A 196 -1.73 16.34 -2.07
N ARG A 197 -2.01 15.08 -2.27
CA ARG A 197 -2.32 14.54 -3.59
C ARG A 197 -3.48 13.56 -3.56
N LYS A 198 -4.31 13.66 -4.61
CA LYS A 198 -5.32 12.66 -4.92
C LYS A 198 -4.92 11.85 -6.13
N LYS A 199 -5.09 10.54 -6.05
CA LYS A 199 -5.17 9.61 -7.17
C LYS A 199 -6.53 8.91 -7.13
N HIS A 200 -6.75 7.98 -8.06
CA HIS A 200 -7.96 7.17 -8.05
C HIS A 200 -7.63 5.76 -8.53
N LYS A 201 -8.15 4.74 -7.82
CA LYS A 201 -8.07 3.35 -8.23
C LYS A 201 -9.19 3.06 -9.22
N GLY A 202 -8.85 2.54 -10.39
CA GLY A 202 -9.80 2.08 -11.38
C GLY A 202 -10.02 3.04 -12.53
N VAL A 203 -10.18 4.34 -12.28
CA VAL A 203 -10.40 5.37 -13.31
C VAL A 203 -9.58 6.62 -13.04
N ASP A 204 -9.32 7.41 -14.07
CA ASP A 204 -8.74 8.73 -13.91
C ASP A 204 -9.86 9.74 -13.64
N TYR A 205 -10.05 10.11 -12.37
CA TYR A 205 -11.06 11.08 -11.94
C TYR A 205 -10.42 12.23 -11.17
N ILE A 206 -10.69 13.45 -11.57
CA ILE A 206 -10.05 14.65 -11.04
C ILE A 206 -10.97 15.42 -10.09
N GLY A 207 -12.29 15.39 -10.31
CA GLY A 207 -13.24 16.32 -9.74
C GLY A 207 -13.47 16.23 -8.24
N GLY A 208 -14.17 17.24 -7.74
CA GLY A 208 -14.73 17.31 -6.39
C GLY A 208 -13.84 17.95 -5.35
N SER A 209 -14.47 18.23 -4.22
CA SER A 209 -13.81 18.62 -2.97
C SER A 209 -13.51 17.35 -2.18
N HIS A 210 -12.28 17.22 -1.70
CA HIS A 210 -11.77 16.06 -0.98
C HIS A 210 -11.48 16.43 0.45
N GLN A 211 -11.82 15.56 1.38
CA GLN A 211 -11.55 15.73 2.80
C GLN A 211 -11.08 14.39 3.38
N PHE A 212 -10.03 14.42 4.19
CA PHE A 212 -9.59 13.26 4.97
C PHE A 212 -8.89 13.70 6.27
N GLU A 213 -8.76 12.79 7.21
CA GLU A 213 -8.06 13.04 8.46
C GLU A 213 -6.54 12.99 8.25
N ILE A 214 -5.83 13.83 8.97
CA ILE A 214 -4.36 13.85 9.01
C ILE A 214 -3.90 13.77 10.45
N GLY A 215 -2.85 12.97 10.71
CA GLY A 215 -2.24 12.83 12.02
C GLY A 215 -0.86 13.47 12.07
N PHE A 216 -0.56 14.13 13.18
CA PHE A 216 0.74 14.70 13.50
C PHE A 216 1.29 13.99 14.75
N MET A 217 2.39 13.29 14.61
CA MET A 217 2.98 12.50 15.67
C MET A 217 4.28 13.16 16.16
N ASN A 218 4.43 13.29 17.48
CA ASN A 218 5.64 13.82 18.12
C ASN A 218 6.67 12.70 18.40
N ALA A 219 7.81 13.07 18.97
CA ALA A 219 8.88 12.13 19.32
C ALA A 219 8.50 11.11 20.41
N ASN A 220 7.46 11.39 21.21
CA ASN A 220 6.93 10.46 22.22
C ASN A 220 5.82 9.53 21.66
N TRP A 221 5.53 9.63 20.37
CA TRP A 221 4.47 8.92 19.65
C TRP A 221 3.04 9.38 20.02
N ASP A 222 2.90 10.52 20.69
CA ASP A 222 1.59 11.15 20.87
C ASP A 222 1.12 11.71 19.53
N ILE A 223 -0.14 11.49 19.20
CA ILE A 223 -0.74 11.93 17.94
C ILE A 223 -1.84 12.95 18.16
N ILE A 224 -1.81 14.04 17.41
CA ILE A 224 -2.94 14.97 17.26
C ILE A 224 -3.46 14.81 15.84
N THR A 225 -4.79 14.76 15.70
CA THR A 225 -5.43 14.71 14.38
C THR A 225 -6.14 16.01 14.05
N ASP A 226 -6.21 16.29 12.76
CA ASP A 226 -7.00 17.37 12.17
C ASP A 226 -7.50 16.93 10.80
N THR A 227 -8.37 17.71 10.19
CA THR A 227 -8.93 17.44 8.88
C THR A 227 -8.32 18.37 7.84
N VAL A 228 -7.97 17.83 6.68
CA VAL A 228 -7.57 18.61 5.51
C VAL A 228 -8.63 18.54 4.43
N GLN A 229 -8.80 19.64 3.70
CA GLN A 229 -9.73 19.74 2.57
C GLN A 229 -9.02 20.41 1.39
N PHE A 230 -9.26 19.90 0.20
CA PHE A 230 -8.71 20.47 -1.05
C PHE A 230 -9.54 20.06 -2.26
N ASP A 231 -9.35 20.75 -3.37
CA ASP A 231 -10.01 20.48 -4.65
C ASP A 231 -9.00 19.97 -5.68
N GLY A 232 -9.44 19.09 -6.58
CA GLY A 232 -8.64 18.60 -7.70
C GLY A 232 -7.58 17.57 -7.30
N LEU A 233 -6.47 17.50 -8.07
CA LEU A 233 -5.44 16.49 -7.91
C LEU A 233 -4.40 16.81 -6.82
N HIS A 234 -4.17 18.09 -6.57
CA HIS A 234 -3.15 18.57 -5.64
C HIS A 234 -3.77 19.56 -4.67
N GLY A 235 -3.46 19.38 -3.39
CA GLY A 235 -3.91 20.23 -2.31
C GLY A 235 -2.75 20.84 -1.53
N HIS A 236 -3.05 21.95 -0.87
CA HIS A 236 -2.17 22.57 0.10
C HIS A 236 -2.97 22.95 1.35
N SER A 237 -2.42 22.68 2.52
CA SER A 237 -3.02 23.04 3.80
C SER A 237 -1.93 23.47 4.77
N THR A 238 -2.25 24.40 5.65
CA THR A 238 -1.34 24.84 6.72
C THR A 238 -2.00 24.60 8.07
N LYS A 239 -1.26 24.02 9.00
CA LYS A 239 -1.69 23.73 10.36
C LYS A 239 -0.72 24.32 11.37
N MET A 240 -1.26 24.80 12.51
CA MET A 240 -0.45 25.23 13.66
C MET A 240 -0.52 24.17 14.75
N LEU A 241 0.64 23.74 15.24
CA LEU A 241 0.76 22.67 16.24
C LEU A 241 1.51 23.15 17.48
N PRO A 242 1.15 22.64 18.67
CA PRO A 242 1.85 22.97 19.93
C PRO A 242 3.18 22.21 20.09
N PHE A 243 3.55 21.33 19.15
CA PHE A 243 4.79 20.57 19.15
C PHE A 243 5.31 20.40 17.72
N GLU A 244 6.60 20.10 17.59
CA GLU A 244 7.24 19.74 16.33
C GLU A 244 6.83 18.32 15.92
N PRO A 245 6.11 18.10 14.82
CA PRO A 245 5.77 16.77 14.36
C PRO A 245 7.01 16.11 13.74
N ILE A 246 7.30 14.89 14.18
CA ILE A 246 8.36 14.04 13.59
C ILE A 246 7.79 13.26 12.40
N LEU A 247 6.51 12.93 12.44
CA LEU A 247 5.83 12.17 11.40
C LEU A 247 4.45 12.76 11.13
N VAL A 248 4.09 12.80 9.85
CA VAL A 248 2.76 13.23 9.39
C VAL A 248 2.12 12.06 8.64
N LEU A 249 0.91 11.71 9.01
CA LEU A 249 0.21 10.50 8.58
C LEU A 249 -1.10 10.86 7.89
N ALA A 250 -1.37 10.29 6.72
CA ALA A 250 -2.70 10.29 6.14
C ALA A 250 -3.56 9.24 6.85
N ASP A 251 -4.76 9.62 7.22
CA ASP A 251 -5.80 8.78 7.82
C ASP A 251 -5.28 7.76 8.87
N PRO A 252 -4.72 8.24 10.00
CA PRO A 252 -4.04 7.36 10.96
C PRO A 252 -4.95 6.35 11.66
N PHE A 253 -6.27 6.52 11.55
CA PHE A 253 -7.28 5.71 12.23
C PHE A 253 -8.26 5.01 11.31
N ASP A 254 -7.95 4.91 10.01
CA ASP A 254 -8.77 4.24 8.98
C ASP A 254 -10.22 4.77 8.96
N ARG A 255 -10.39 6.09 9.03
CA ARG A 255 -11.71 6.75 8.98
C ARG A 255 -12.22 6.99 7.57
N THR A 256 -11.32 6.90 6.60
CA THR A 256 -11.61 7.10 5.18
C THR A 256 -11.29 5.81 4.45
N ALA A 257 -12.26 5.17 3.81
CA ALA A 257 -12.02 3.96 3.05
C ALA A 257 -11.43 4.27 1.66
N ASP A 258 -10.29 4.96 1.64
CA ASP A 258 -9.59 5.31 0.42
C ASP A 258 -8.76 4.12 -0.11
N ALA A 259 -8.08 4.26 -1.26
CA ALA A 259 -7.33 3.16 -1.85
C ALA A 259 -5.97 2.93 -1.15
N THR A 260 -5.99 2.84 0.19
CA THR A 260 -4.87 2.42 1.04
C THR A 260 -5.29 1.33 2.03
N THR A 261 -4.33 0.56 2.50
CA THR A 261 -4.47 -0.29 3.68
C THR A 261 -3.22 -0.13 4.53
N ASP A 262 -3.43 0.13 5.81
CA ASP A 262 -2.37 0.51 6.74
C ASP A 262 -2.28 -0.45 7.91
N GLU A 263 -1.05 -0.70 8.35
CA GLU A 263 -0.80 -1.41 9.61
C GLU A 263 0.33 -0.72 10.36
N SER A 264 0.13 -0.43 11.65
CA SER A 264 1.14 0.22 12.49
C SER A 264 1.23 -0.45 13.85
N PHE A 265 2.44 -0.47 14.42
CA PHE A 265 2.70 -1.03 15.75
C PHE A 265 4.02 -0.52 16.33
N THR A 266 4.20 -0.78 17.62
CA THR A 266 5.50 -0.58 18.30
C THR A 266 6.41 -1.77 18.02
N LEU A 267 7.55 -1.52 17.40
CA LEU A 267 8.59 -2.50 17.15
C LEU A 267 9.59 -2.47 18.31
N ASP A 268 9.43 -3.40 19.25
CA ASP A 268 10.23 -3.51 20.48
C ASP A 268 10.91 -4.87 20.66
N GLN A 269 10.71 -5.80 19.72
CA GLN A 269 11.31 -7.14 19.72
C GLN A 269 11.87 -7.48 18.35
N THR A 270 12.98 -8.21 18.35
CA THR A 270 13.50 -8.84 17.12
C THR A 270 12.60 -9.99 16.68
N GLY A 271 12.47 -10.23 15.37
CA GLY A 271 11.64 -11.29 14.84
C GLY A 271 11.04 -11.01 13.48
N GLU A 272 10.04 -11.79 13.12
CA GLU A 272 9.31 -11.69 11.87
C GLU A 272 7.90 -11.16 12.12
N TYR A 273 7.51 -10.13 11.38
CA TYR A 273 6.19 -9.52 11.42
C TYR A 273 5.52 -9.65 10.07
N SER A 274 4.33 -10.24 10.02
CA SER A 274 3.62 -10.53 8.77
C SER A 274 2.51 -9.53 8.53
N PHE A 275 2.47 -8.98 7.32
CA PHE A 275 1.44 -8.04 6.82
C PHE A 275 0.75 -8.66 5.59
N PRO A 276 -0.16 -9.63 5.81
CA PRO A 276 -0.72 -10.42 4.71
C PRO A 276 -1.55 -9.60 3.74
N LYS A 277 -2.23 -8.54 4.20
CA LYS A 277 -3.01 -7.62 3.35
C LYS A 277 -2.12 -6.85 2.39
N ALA A 278 -0.93 -6.46 2.85
CA ALA A 278 0.06 -5.77 2.02
C ALA A 278 0.95 -6.72 1.19
N GLY A 279 0.85 -8.04 1.42
CA GLY A 279 1.79 -9.00 0.82
C GLY A 279 3.23 -8.73 1.23
N PHE A 280 3.44 -8.32 2.48
CA PHE A 280 4.73 -7.91 3.00
C PHE A 280 5.11 -8.67 4.27
N ARG A 281 6.42 -8.80 4.52
CA ARG A 281 6.96 -9.26 5.80
C ARG A 281 8.17 -8.42 6.19
N LEU A 282 8.17 -7.99 7.44
CA LEU A 282 9.29 -7.32 8.07
C LEU A 282 10.12 -8.36 8.84
N TYR A 283 11.43 -8.24 8.74
CA TYR A 283 12.41 -8.95 9.59
C TYR A 283 13.18 -7.89 10.39
N ALA A 284 13.06 -7.94 11.71
CA ALA A 284 13.83 -7.12 12.63
C ALA A 284 14.97 -7.97 13.18
N ASP A 285 16.15 -7.85 12.59
CA ASP A 285 17.31 -8.69 12.92
C ASP A 285 18.03 -8.17 14.17
N GLN A 286 18.15 -6.84 14.31
CA GLN A 286 18.67 -6.19 15.52
C GLN A 286 17.91 -4.88 15.78
N LEU A 287 17.65 -4.62 17.06
CA LEU A 287 17.04 -3.37 17.51
C LEU A 287 17.98 -2.69 18.52
N THR A 288 18.23 -1.41 18.31
CA THR A 288 19.01 -0.58 19.24
C THR A 288 18.11 0.03 20.30
N ASP A 289 16.85 0.31 19.96
CA ASP A 289 15.81 0.84 20.83
C ASP A 289 14.44 0.52 20.21
N SER A 290 13.35 0.78 20.93
CA SER A 290 11.99 0.69 20.40
C SER A 290 11.78 1.69 19.27
N ALA A 291 11.06 1.26 18.24
CA ALA A 291 10.69 2.07 17.10
C ALA A 291 9.17 2.02 16.89
N TRP A 292 8.60 3.07 16.32
CA TRP A 292 7.24 3.02 15.81
C TRP A 292 7.28 2.74 14.30
N PHE A 293 6.58 1.73 13.85
CA PHE A 293 6.57 1.26 12.46
C PHE A 293 5.17 1.37 11.87
N ARG A 294 5.07 1.86 10.64
CA ARG A 294 3.86 1.81 9.81
C ARG A 294 4.22 1.36 8.40
N LEU A 295 3.41 0.45 7.88
CA LEU A 295 3.38 0.06 6.48
C LEU A 295 2.07 0.53 5.87
N THR A 296 2.13 1.38 4.86
CA THR A 296 1.01 1.76 4.01
C THR A 296 1.11 1.04 2.67
N HIS A 297 0.09 0.28 2.31
CA HIS A 297 -0.04 -0.34 1.00
C HIS A 297 -0.99 0.50 0.14
N HIS A 298 -0.47 1.18 -0.85
CA HIS A 298 -1.21 2.00 -1.78
C HIS A 298 -1.71 1.14 -2.95
N TRP A 299 -3.02 1.04 -3.12
CA TRP A 299 -3.69 0.27 -4.19
C TRP A 299 -3.87 1.08 -5.48
N VAL A 300 -2.92 1.94 -5.76
CA VAL A 300 -2.82 2.77 -6.96
C VAL A 300 -1.42 2.70 -7.54
N LYS A 301 -1.30 2.99 -8.83
CA LYS A 301 0.01 3.04 -9.49
C LYS A 301 0.96 4.01 -8.79
N PRO A 302 2.27 3.67 -8.66
CA PRO A 302 3.29 4.62 -8.24
C PRO A 302 3.42 5.76 -9.27
N ASP A 303 4.16 6.79 -8.91
CA ASP A 303 4.54 7.81 -9.89
C ASP A 303 5.51 7.22 -10.90
N SER A 304 5.40 7.69 -12.14
CA SER A 304 6.29 7.28 -13.23
C SER A 304 7.74 7.65 -12.94
N LEU A 305 8.66 6.93 -13.57
CA LEU A 305 10.06 7.35 -13.66
C LEU A 305 10.15 8.78 -14.21
N LYS A 306 10.91 9.66 -13.59
CA LYS A 306 11.17 11.01 -14.09
C LYS A 306 11.97 10.98 -15.39
N ILE A 307 12.90 10.03 -15.48
CA ILE A 307 13.68 9.74 -16.67
C ILE A 307 13.27 8.34 -17.11
N PRO A 308 12.53 8.20 -18.22
CA PRO A 308 12.15 6.90 -18.74
C PRO A 308 13.37 6.01 -19.01
N VAL A 309 13.32 4.77 -18.52
CA VAL A 309 14.36 3.76 -18.74
C VAL A 309 13.80 2.68 -19.65
N ASN A 310 14.47 2.46 -20.78
CA ASN A 310 14.02 1.50 -21.77
C ASN A 310 14.02 0.07 -21.18
N GLY A 311 12.90 -0.63 -21.33
CA GLY A 311 12.72 -1.99 -20.81
C GLY A 311 12.42 -2.08 -19.31
N LEU A 312 12.29 -0.97 -18.60
CA LEU A 312 11.86 -0.96 -17.19
C LEU A 312 10.40 -0.53 -17.09
N ARG A 313 9.53 -1.42 -16.59
CA ARG A 313 8.12 -1.16 -16.34
C ARG A 313 7.84 -1.16 -14.85
N LEU A 314 7.18 -0.11 -14.34
CA LEU A 314 6.71 -0.05 -12.95
C LEU A 314 5.36 -0.76 -12.81
N SER A 315 5.04 -1.21 -11.58
CA SER A 315 3.71 -1.73 -11.26
C SER A 315 2.62 -0.73 -11.67
N PRO A 316 1.60 -1.14 -12.42
CA PRO A 316 0.47 -0.27 -12.74
C PRO A 316 -0.60 -0.27 -11.64
N TYR A 317 -0.41 -1.02 -10.54
CA TYR A 317 -1.48 -1.32 -9.60
C TYR A 317 -1.23 -0.87 -8.17
N ARG A 318 0.02 -0.96 -7.66
CA ARG A 318 0.29 -0.81 -6.24
C ARG A 318 1.74 -0.44 -5.94
N HIS A 319 1.93 0.15 -4.77
CA HIS A 319 3.24 0.43 -4.17
C HIS A 319 3.10 0.45 -2.65
N TRP A 320 4.20 0.50 -1.93
CA TRP A 320 4.23 0.52 -0.47
C TRP A 320 4.97 1.75 0.04
N GLU A 321 4.62 2.17 1.25
CA GLU A 321 5.36 3.16 2.00
C GLU A 321 5.69 2.62 3.38
N VAL A 322 6.95 2.67 3.74
CA VAL A 322 7.46 2.39 5.09
C VAL A 322 7.72 3.73 5.76
N SER A 323 7.04 3.97 6.86
CA SER A 323 7.20 5.18 7.66
C SER A 323 7.31 4.82 9.15
N GLY A 324 7.89 5.73 9.94
CA GLY A 324 8.00 5.48 11.37
C GLY A 324 9.03 6.38 12.05
N ILE A 325 9.22 6.12 13.33
CA ILE A 325 10.15 6.85 14.20
C ILE A 325 11.20 5.86 14.70
N ASN A 326 12.47 6.27 14.71
CA ASN A 326 13.64 5.47 15.07
C ASN A 326 13.92 4.26 14.17
N LEU A 327 13.40 4.23 12.93
CA LEU A 327 13.60 3.09 12.02
C LEU A 327 15.01 3.04 11.41
N ALA A 328 15.61 4.19 11.12
CA ALA A 328 16.91 4.27 10.43
C ALA A 328 18.08 3.67 11.23
N GLU A 329 17.91 3.51 12.53
CA GLU A 329 18.94 2.97 13.43
C GLU A 329 18.75 1.46 13.68
N GLN A 330 17.71 0.84 13.10
CA GLN A 330 17.39 -0.55 13.28
C GLN A 330 17.91 -1.39 12.09
N ASP A 331 18.27 -2.65 12.36
CA ASP A 331 18.63 -3.60 11.29
C ASP A 331 17.37 -4.31 10.80
N LEU A 332 16.80 -3.77 9.73
CA LEU A 332 15.52 -4.20 9.17
C LEU A 332 15.68 -4.70 7.74
N ARG A 333 15.00 -5.80 7.43
CA ARG A 333 14.84 -6.33 6.06
C ARG A 333 13.37 -6.46 5.70
N GLY A 334 13.06 -6.33 4.42
CA GLY A 334 11.71 -6.46 3.90
C GLY A 334 11.56 -7.58 2.89
N ARG A 335 10.40 -8.25 2.87
CA ARG A 335 10.04 -9.23 1.85
C ARG A 335 8.73 -8.84 1.20
N PHE A 336 8.74 -8.60 -0.10
CA PHE A 336 7.58 -8.18 -0.89
C PHE A 336 7.09 -9.34 -1.75
N PHE A 337 5.80 -9.65 -1.66
CA PHE A 337 5.15 -10.67 -2.46
C PHE A 337 4.73 -10.11 -3.81
N TYR A 338 4.94 -10.87 -4.89
CA TYR A 338 4.43 -10.58 -6.22
C TYR A 338 3.68 -11.77 -6.81
N SER A 339 2.67 -11.49 -7.62
CA SER A 339 1.89 -12.52 -8.32
C SER A 339 1.21 -11.94 -9.55
N ASP A 340 1.22 -12.70 -10.66
CA ASP A 340 0.47 -12.37 -11.90
C ASP A 340 -1.04 -12.53 -11.78
N GLY A 341 -1.55 -12.84 -10.58
CA GLY A 341 -2.98 -12.88 -10.32
C GLY A 341 -3.65 -11.53 -10.61
N ALA A 342 -4.82 -11.57 -11.23
CA ALA A 342 -5.58 -10.38 -11.65
C ALA A 342 -5.89 -9.41 -10.48
N SER A 343 -5.96 -9.92 -9.25
CA SER A 343 -6.21 -9.13 -8.04
C SER A 343 -4.96 -8.40 -7.50
N LEU A 344 -3.77 -8.64 -8.04
CA LEU A 344 -2.52 -8.06 -7.57
C LEU A 344 -1.74 -7.39 -8.69
N ASP A 345 -0.83 -8.12 -9.37
CA ASP A 345 0.14 -7.51 -10.27
C ASP A 345 -0.12 -7.81 -11.75
N GLY A 346 -1.13 -8.64 -12.05
CA GLY A 346 -1.72 -8.93 -13.37
C GLY A 346 -0.84 -8.63 -14.58
N SER A 347 -1.14 -7.54 -15.27
CA SER A 347 -0.46 -7.16 -16.52
C SER A 347 0.96 -6.58 -16.34
N LEU A 348 1.50 -6.55 -15.13
CA LEU A 348 2.93 -6.21 -14.96
C LEU A 348 3.82 -7.27 -15.63
N PHE A 349 3.37 -8.54 -15.62
CA PHE A 349 4.10 -9.68 -16.16
C PHE A 349 3.61 -10.00 -17.57
N GLU A 350 4.49 -9.90 -18.56
CA GLU A 350 4.16 -10.15 -19.97
C GLU A 350 4.91 -11.36 -20.53
N SER A 351 6.02 -11.75 -19.90
CA SER A 351 6.92 -12.78 -20.41
C SER A 351 7.59 -13.57 -19.28
N THR A 352 7.88 -14.85 -19.52
CA THR A 352 8.67 -15.70 -18.63
C THR A 352 10.11 -15.22 -18.42
N ASN A 353 10.57 -14.30 -19.27
CA ASN A 353 11.89 -13.69 -19.18
C ASN A 353 11.91 -12.40 -18.36
N ASP A 354 10.76 -11.93 -17.90
CA ASP A 354 10.67 -10.73 -17.08
C ASP A 354 11.41 -10.89 -15.75
N SER A 355 12.27 -9.94 -15.44
CA SER A 355 13.04 -9.93 -14.19
C SER A 355 12.41 -8.97 -13.19
N VAL A 356 11.79 -9.51 -12.15
CA VAL A 356 11.09 -8.74 -11.10
C VAL A 356 12.10 -8.13 -10.14
N VAL A 357 11.94 -6.85 -9.86
CA VAL A 357 12.74 -6.09 -8.90
C VAL A 357 11.86 -5.19 -8.06
N ILE A 358 12.36 -4.77 -6.89
CA ILE A 358 11.84 -3.66 -6.10
C ILE A 358 12.68 -2.42 -6.41
N LEU A 359 12.00 -1.31 -6.64
CA LEU A 359 12.61 0.01 -6.67
C LEU A 359 12.20 0.78 -5.42
N TYR A 360 13.08 1.63 -4.97
CA TYR A 360 12.96 2.46 -3.77
C TYR A 360 13.14 3.93 -4.10
N ARG A 361 12.47 4.79 -3.35
CA ARG A 361 12.76 6.22 -3.24
C ARG A 361 12.48 6.71 -1.82
N GLN A 362 13.25 7.65 -1.34
CA GLN A 362 13.07 8.18 0.01
C GLN A 362 11.81 9.05 0.10
N ASN A 363 11.58 9.91 -0.90
CA ASN A 363 10.45 10.83 -0.94
C ASN A 363 9.74 10.76 -2.30
N PRO A 364 8.46 11.16 -2.42
CA PRO A 364 7.75 11.26 -3.69
C PRO A 364 8.45 12.17 -4.72
N ALA A 365 9.24 13.15 -4.24
CA ALA A 365 10.02 14.04 -5.10
C ALA A 365 11.30 13.40 -5.67
N ASP A 366 11.72 12.22 -5.22
CA ASP A 366 12.95 11.55 -5.66
C ASP A 366 12.70 10.64 -6.87
N GLU A 367 13.79 10.25 -7.56
CA GLU A 367 13.73 9.23 -8.60
C GLU A 367 13.72 7.83 -7.99
N TRP A 368 13.03 6.91 -8.66
CA TRP A 368 13.09 5.49 -8.32
C TRP A 368 14.47 4.92 -8.60
N GLN A 369 15.04 4.20 -7.65
CA GLN A 369 16.36 3.59 -7.74
C GLN A 369 16.36 2.13 -7.30
N ALA A 370 17.25 1.35 -7.89
CA ALA A 370 17.48 -0.02 -7.46
C ALA A 370 18.24 -0.03 -6.12
N ILE A 371 17.90 -1.00 -5.27
CA ILE A 371 18.51 -1.22 -3.96
C ILE A 371 19.01 -2.66 -3.85
N PRO A 372 19.89 -2.98 -2.87
CA PRO A 372 20.32 -4.35 -2.62
C PRO A 372 19.15 -5.28 -2.34
N GLN A 373 19.00 -6.31 -3.15
CA GLN A 373 17.85 -7.21 -3.12
C GLN A 373 18.15 -8.55 -3.78
N TYR A 374 17.37 -9.57 -3.44
CA TYR A 374 17.35 -10.84 -4.17
C TYR A 374 15.93 -11.37 -4.30
N ARG A 375 15.71 -12.26 -5.25
CA ARG A 375 14.39 -12.83 -5.57
C ARG A 375 14.35 -14.32 -5.24
N GLU A 376 13.22 -14.78 -4.72
CA GLU A 376 12.86 -16.18 -4.57
C GLU A 376 11.50 -16.46 -5.22
N GLY A 377 11.38 -17.59 -5.91
CA GLY A 377 10.15 -18.03 -6.56
C GLY A 377 10.25 -18.07 -8.08
N LEU A 378 9.08 -18.13 -8.72
CA LEU A 378 8.95 -18.19 -10.18
C LEU A 378 8.94 -16.79 -10.79
N TRP A 379 8.96 -16.72 -12.13
CA TRP A 379 8.90 -15.43 -12.85
C TRP A 379 7.60 -14.62 -12.55
N ASN A 380 6.50 -15.32 -12.30
CA ASN A 380 5.16 -14.76 -12.15
C ASN A 380 4.60 -14.85 -10.72
N ILE A 381 5.27 -15.54 -9.80
CA ILE A 381 4.88 -15.61 -8.39
C ILE A 381 6.10 -15.87 -7.50
N GLY A 382 6.24 -15.09 -6.45
CA GLY A 382 7.36 -15.21 -5.53
C GLY A 382 7.52 -14.02 -4.62
N TYR A 383 8.75 -13.82 -4.20
CA TYR A 383 9.12 -12.78 -3.24
C TYR A 383 10.39 -12.07 -3.69
N VAL A 384 10.43 -10.77 -3.44
CA VAL A 384 11.65 -9.97 -3.49
C VAL A 384 12.04 -9.58 -2.08
N TYR A 385 13.26 -9.92 -1.70
CA TYR A 385 13.84 -9.57 -0.40
C TYR A 385 14.71 -8.33 -0.55
N VAL A 386 14.44 -7.32 0.24
CA VAL A 386 15.23 -6.11 0.39
C VAL A 386 16.10 -6.29 1.64
N GLU A 387 17.43 -6.22 1.46
CA GLU A 387 18.40 -6.53 2.52
C GLU A 387 18.57 -5.40 3.55
N GLU A 388 18.20 -4.18 3.18
CA GLU A 388 18.20 -3.01 4.05
C GLU A 388 16.88 -2.24 3.81
N LEU A 389 15.95 -2.35 4.75
CA LEU A 389 14.66 -1.70 4.66
C LEU A 389 14.74 -0.31 5.29
N LEU A 390 14.58 0.72 4.46
CA LEU A 390 14.64 2.12 4.86
C LEU A 390 13.23 2.76 4.86
N PRO A 391 12.98 3.82 5.64
CA PRO A 391 11.80 4.65 5.46
C PRO A 391 11.73 5.22 4.04
N GLY A 392 10.54 5.18 3.42
CA GLY A 392 10.31 5.65 2.06
C GLY A 392 9.38 4.76 1.27
N GLN A 393 9.32 4.97 -0.04
CA GLN A 393 8.40 4.28 -0.93
C GLN A 393 9.09 3.16 -1.72
N TYR A 394 8.34 2.07 -1.92
CA TYR A 394 8.78 0.85 -2.60
C TYR A 394 7.77 0.47 -3.68
N THR A 395 8.23 0.05 -4.85
CA THR A 395 7.35 -0.44 -5.91
C THR A 395 7.94 -1.64 -6.63
N LEU A 396 7.08 -2.55 -7.06
CA LEU A 396 7.46 -3.60 -8.01
C LEU A 396 7.77 -2.96 -9.37
N ALA A 397 8.79 -3.48 -10.01
CA ALA A 397 9.10 -3.20 -11.39
C ALA A 397 9.57 -4.47 -12.10
N VAL A 398 9.53 -4.45 -13.42
CA VAL A 398 9.98 -5.56 -14.25
C VAL A 398 10.96 -5.04 -15.30
N TRP A 399 12.12 -5.68 -15.40
CA TRP A 399 13.00 -5.52 -16.56
C TRP A 399 12.52 -6.44 -17.68
N ASP A 400 12.14 -5.86 -18.80
CA ASP A 400 11.87 -6.60 -20.03
C ASP A 400 13.19 -7.00 -20.68
N THR A 401 13.60 -8.24 -20.43
CA THR A 401 14.88 -8.77 -20.89
C THR A 401 14.95 -8.94 -22.42
N GLN A 402 13.81 -9.00 -23.12
CA GLN A 402 13.78 -9.01 -24.58
C GLN A 402 14.19 -7.65 -25.17
N ILE A 403 13.79 -6.56 -24.52
CA ILE A 403 14.14 -5.20 -24.96
C ILE A 403 15.59 -4.86 -24.59
N VAL A 404 16.04 -5.27 -23.41
CA VAL A 404 17.38 -4.91 -22.89
C VAL A 404 18.48 -5.84 -23.41
N GLY A 405 18.12 -6.94 -24.07
CA GLY A 405 19.08 -7.91 -24.60
C GLY A 405 19.84 -8.70 -23.53
N LEU A 406 19.36 -8.68 -22.29
CA LEU A 406 19.85 -9.52 -21.21
C LEU A 406 19.20 -10.90 -21.35
N SER A 407 19.85 -11.83 -22.05
CA SER A 407 19.50 -13.24 -21.90
C SER A 407 19.94 -13.66 -20.49
N GLU A 408 19.02 -13.69 -19.53
CA GLU A 408 19.24 -14.45 -18.33
C GLU A 408 19.35 -15.92 -18.73
N ASN A 409 20.56 -16.44 -18.71
CA ASN A 409 20.71 -17.90 -18.59
C ASN A 409 19.98 -18.28 -17.30
N PRO A 410 19.06 -19.25 -17.31
CA PRO A 410 18.39 -19.69 -16.10
C PRO A 410 19.48 -20.05 -15.09
N VAL A 411 19.46 -19.44 -13.93
CA VAL A 411 20.38 -19.72 -12.82
C VAL A 411 20.13 -21.16 -12.39
N SER A 412 20.80 -22.05 -13.03
CA SER A 412 20.91 -23.45 -12.62
C SER A 412 22.14 -23.57 -11.76
N LYS A 413 21.91 -23.73 -10.45
CA LYS A 413 22.84 -24.03 -9.35
C LYS A 413 23.46 -22.80 -8.66
N PRO A 414 23.69 -22.89 -7.32
CA PRO A 414 24.43 -21.85 -6.61
C PRO A 414 25.75 -21.61 -7.32
N GLN A 415 25.94 -20.38 -7.78
CA GLN A 415 27.23 -19.97 -8.38
C GLN A 415 28.29 -20.06 -7.26
N PRO A 416 29.49 -20.52 -7.56
CA PRO A 416 30.55 -20.54 -6.54
C PRO A 416 30.77 -19.11 -6.04
N GLU A 417 30.53 -18.92 -4.73
CA GLU A 417 30.62 -17.62 -4.07
C GLU A 417 32.09 -17.23 -3.92
N ILE A 418 32.47 -16.02 -4.37
CA ILE A 418 33.76 -15.45 -4.04
C ILE A 418 33.59 -14.66 -2.74
N LYS A 419 34.19 -15.13 -1.64
CA LYS A 419 34.25 -14.42 -0.37
C LYS A 419 35.44 -13.47 -0.37
N ALA A 420 35.22 -12.21 -0.06
CA ALA A 420 36.22 -11.18 0.02
C ALA A 420 36.30 -10.62 1.46
N PHE A 421 37.48 -10.64 2.08
CA PHE A 421 37.63 -10.14 3.44
C PHE A 421 39.06 -9.58 3.69
N PRO A 422 39.19 -8.47 4.47
CA PRO A 422 38.10 -7.63 4.95
C PRO A 422 37.40 -6.88 3.81
N ASN A 423 36.09 -6.66 3.96
CA ASN A 423 35.31 -5.83 3.05
C ASN A 423 34.30 -5.04 3.90
N PRO A 424 34.41 -3.70 3.98
CA PRO A 424 35.37 -2.82 3.29
C PRO A 424 36.84 -3.03 3.62
N THR A 425 37.72 -2.58 2.73
CA THR A 425 39.19 -2.73 2.86
C THR A 425 39.92 -1.38 2.75
N GLN A 426 41.06 -1.26 3.41
CA GLN A 426 42.03 -0.13 3.29
C GLN A 426 43.43 -0.59 2.89
N GLY A 427 43.60 -1.86 2.54
CA GLY A 427 44.89 -2.43 2.26
C GLY A 427 44.77 -3.83 1.67
N LYS A 428 45.32 -4.83 2.35
CA LYS A 428 45.29 -6.20 1.89
C LYS A 428 43.88 -6.79 2.01
N ILE A 429 43.41 -7.43 0.94
CA ILE A 429 42.13 -8.14 0.87
C ILE A 429 42.35 -9.54 0.32
N THR A 430 41.74 -10.53 0.98
CA THR A 430 41.79 -11.93 0.55
C THR A 430 40.49 -12.30 -0.16
N PHE A 431 40.60 -12.85 -1.33
CA PHE A 431 39.50 -13.46 -2.08
C PHE A 431 39.60 -14.99 -1.94
N ARG A 432 38.49 -15.65 -1.56
CA ARG A 432 38.42 -17.11 -1.39
C ARG A 432 37.17 -17.68 -2.06
N TRP A 433 37.30 -18.85 -2.65
CA TRP A 433 36.23 -19.67 -3.23
C TRP A 433 36.41 -21.15 -2.88
N GLU A 434 35.34 -21.94 -3.03
CA GLU A 434 35.30 -23.29 -2.48
C GLU A 434 36.23 -24.30 -3.18
N GLN A 435 36.32 -24.23 -4.50
CA GLN A 435 37.09 -25.21 -5.30
C GLN A 435 38.29 -24.53 -5.98
N LYS A 436 39.40 -25.30 -6.16
CA LYS A 436 40.53 -24.79 -6.93
C LYS A 436 40.10 -24.44 -8.35
N PHE A 437 40.53 -23.29 -8.80
CA PHE A 437 40.12 -22.68 -10.06
C PHE A 437 41.30 -22.18 -10.89
N SER A 438 41.22 -22.32 -12.20
CA SER A 438 42.16 -21.73 -13.15
C SER A 438 41.41 -20.82 -14.11
N GLY A 439 41.93 -19.59 -14.33
CA GLY A 439 41.28 -18.57 -15.12
C GLY A 439 41.81 -17.18 -14.78
N SER A 440 40.95 -16.21 -14.53
CA SER A 440 41.35 -14.86 -14.11
C SER A 440 40.33 -14.23 -13.17
N LEU A 441 40.82 -13.31 -12.29
CA LEU A 441 39.99 -12.33 -11.58
C LEU A 441 40.15 -10.99 -12.28
N ILE A 442 39.00 -10.37 -12.60
CA ILE A 442 38.93 -9.06 -13.23
C ILE A 442 38.30 -8.08 -12.26
N PHE A 443 38.96 -6.95 -12.02
CA PHE A 443 38.54 -5.90 -11.11
C PHE A 443 38.09 -4.71 -11.93
N THR A 444 36.84 -4.32 -11.79
CA THR A 444 36.23 -3.21 -12.55
C THR A 444 35.79 -2.13 -11.55
N ASP A 445 36.16 -0.89 -11.75
CA ASP A 445 35.76 0.24 -10.90
C ASP A 445 34.31 0.66 -11.17
N GLN A 446 33.81 1.59 -10.36
CA GLN A 446 32.44 2.12 -10.44
C GLN A 446 32.11 2.81 -11.77
N ASN A 447 33.11 3.16 -12.59
CA ASN A 447 32.95 3.78 -13.90
C ASN A 447 32.99 2.75 -15.05
N GLY A 448 33.05 1.45 -14.72
CA GLY A 448 33.14 0.36 -15.70
C GLY A 448 34.53 0.15 -16.29
N LYS A 449 35.58 0.79 -15.74
CA LYS A 449 36.95 0.64 -16.20
C LYS A 449 37.61 -0.54 -15.51
N ILE A 450 38.23 -1.43 -16.29
CA ILE A 450 39.04 -2.54 -15.75
C ILE A 450 40.31 -1.95 -15.13
N SER A 451 40.43 -2.11 -13.80
CA SER A 451 41.53 -1.60 -12.99
C SER A 451 42.66 -2.62 -12.82
N LEU A 452 42.33 -3.92 -12.78
CA LEU A 452 43.30 -4.99 -12.58
C LEU A 452 42.78 -6.29 -13.16
N VAL A 453 43.68 -7.14 -13.70
CA VAL A 453 43.40 -8.52 -14.10
C VAL A 453 44.49 -9.41 -13.52
N ILE A 454 44.07 -10.44 -12.76
CA ILE A 454 45.00 -11.38 -12.11
C ILE A 454 44.74 -12.78 -12.68
N PRO A 455 45.73 -13.44 -13.29
CA PRO A 455 45.62 -14.83 -13.68
C PRO A 455 45.58 -15.74 -12.46
N LEU A 456 44.77 -16.80 -12.54
CA LEU A 456 44.63 -17.83 -11.50
C LEU A 456 45.06 -19.16 -12.05
N GLU A 457 45.93 -19.87 -11.31
CA GLU A 457 46.39 -21.21 -11.65
C GLU A 457 46.13 -22.17 -10.48
N ASN A 458 45.14 -23.02 -10.65
CA ASN A 458 44.78 -24.11 -9.69
C ASN A 458 44.75 -23.66 -8.22
N THR A 459 44.21 -22.47 -7.96
CA THR A 459 44.14 -21.86 -6.62
C THR A 459 42.69 -21.73 -6.15
N ASN A 460 42.47 -21.68 -4.84
CA ASN A 460 41.17 -21.41 -4.23
C ASN A 460 41.18 -20.12 -3.38
N GLN A 461 42.30 -19.38 -3.38
CA GLN A 461 42.39 -18.06 -2.74
C GLN A 461 43.50 -17.23 -3.34
N ILE A 462 43.38 -15.89 -3.19
CA ILE A 462 44.42 -14.94 -3.55
C ILE A 462 44.34 -13.73 -2.60
N GLU A 463 45.50 -13.15 -2.25
CA GLU A 463 45.62 -11.90 -1.54
C GLU A 463 45.98 -10.79 -2.53
N VAL A 464 45.27 -9.65 -2.45
CA VAL A 464 45.49 -8.48 -3.30
C VAL A 464 45.70 -7.25 -2.43
N ASP A 465 46.67 -6.43 -2.75
CA ASP A 465 46.92 -5.16 -2.06
C ASP A 465 46.15 -4.04 -2.75
N SER A 466 45.12 -3.53 -2.10
CA SER A 466 44.26 -2.43 -2.57
C SER A 466 44.71 -1.05 -2.02
N SER A 467 45.83 -0.95 -1.31
CA SER A 467 46.27 0.28 -0.65
C SER A 467 46.52 1.47 -1.60
N ARG A 468 46.68 1.20 -2.89
CA ARG A 468 46.92 2.20 -3.93
C ARG A 468 45.70 2.39 -4.86
N TRP A 469 44.60 1.75 -4.54
CA TRP A 469 43.39 1.87 -5.39
C TRP A 469 42.62 3.15 -5.01
N GLU A 470 41.89 3.68 -5.98
CA GLU A 470 40.99 4.78 -5.72
C GLU A 470 39.86 4.31 -4.79
N LYS A 471 39.41 5.17 -3.89
CA LYS A 471 38.30 4.87 -2.99
C LYS A 471 37.03 4.68 -3.80
N GLY A 472 36.26 3.65 -3.49
CA GLY A 472 35.02 3.37 -4.18
C GLY A 472 34.65 1.90 -4.25
N LEU A 473 33.59 1.62 -5.00
CA LEU A 473 33.08 0.27 -5.25
C LEU A 473 33.81 -0.37 -6.43
N TYR A 474 34.19 -1.63 -6.26
CA TYR A 474 34.77 -2.47 -7.31
C TYR A 474 33.95 -3.73 -7.48
N LEU A 475 33.64 -4.08 -8.74
CA LEU A 475 33.11 -5.37 -9.13
C LEU A 475 34.27 -6.32 -9.47
N ILE A 476 34.24 -7.50 -8.90
CA ILE A 476 35.26 -8.54 -9.12
C ILE A 476 34.58 -9.72 -9.80
N GLU A 477 35.02 -10.06 -11.01
CA GLU A 477 34.54 -11.18 -11.78
C GLU A 477 35.60 -12.28 -11.86
N GLN A 478 35.22 -13.50 -11.58
CA GLN A 478 36.04 -14.70 -11.86
C GLN A 478 35.67 -15.23 -13.25
N LYS A 479 36.63 -15.27 -14.17
CA LYS A 479 36.42 -15.78 -15.54
C LYS A 479 37.21 -17.04 -15.80
N ASN A 480 36.57 -18.00 -16.46
CA ASN A 480 37.22 -19.22 -16.91
C ASN A 480 38.19 -18.96 -18.08
N PRO A 481 39.03 -19.93 -18.52
CA PRO A 481 39.96 -19.75 -19.64
C PRO A 481 39.30 -19.41 -20.97
N LYS A 482 37.98 -19.58 -21.10
CA LYS A 482 37.19 -19.20 -22.26
C LYS A 482 36.67 -17.74 -22.17
N GLY A 483 36.98 -17.03 -21.07
CA GLY A 483 36.55 -15.65 -20.88
C GLY A 483 35.12 -15.49 -20.35
N GLN A 484 34.42 -16.58 -19.99
CA GLN A 484 33.07 -16.55 -19.43
C GLN A 484 33.14 -16.32 -17.93
N ALA A 485 32.32 -15.39 -17.39
CA ALA A 485 32.18 -15.17 -15.96
C ALA A 485 31.53 -16.39 -15.30
N VAL A 486 32.14 -16.88 -14.21
CA VAL A 486 31.68 -18.05 -13.44
C VAL A 486 31.31 -17.71 -12.00
N ALA A 487 31.82 -16.60 -11.47
CA ALA A 487 31.46 -16.06 -10.16
C ALA A 487 31.79 -14.56 -10.13
N TRP A 488 31.16 -13.84 -9.19
CA TRP A 488 31.49 -12.43 -8.98
C TRP A 488 31.28 -12.04 -7.50
N THR A 489 31.90 -10.95 -7.08
CA THR A 489 31.68 -10.33 -5.78
C THR A 489 31.92 -8.82 -5.87
N LYS A 490 31.56 -8.08 -4.85
CA LYS A 490 31.80 -6.63 -4.73
C LYS A 490 32.66 -6.34 -3.53
N ILE A 491 33.51 -5.35 -3.65
CA ILE A 491 34.28 -4.83 -2.50
C ILE A 491 34.21 -3.31 -2.45
N VAL A 492 34.37 -2.78 -1.27
CA VAL A 492 34.49 -1.33 -1.02
C VAL A 492 35.91 -1.03 -0.56
N VAL A 493 36.61 -0.11 -1.24
CA VAL A 493 37.91 0.43 -0.88
C VAL A 493 37.71 1.78 -0.18
N LEU A 494 38.20 1.94 1.05
CA LEU A 494 38.01 3.11 1.91
C LEU A 494 39.15 4.14 1.84
#